data_0ed8a0053ad1f054d3a1a86ee97c9318
#
_entry.id   0ed8a0053ad1f054d3a1a86ee97c9318
#
_cell.length_a   1.000
_cell.length_b   1.000
_cell.length_c   1.000
_cell.angle_alpha   90.00
_cell.angle_beta   90.00
_cell.angle_gamma   90.00
#
_symmetry.space_group_name_H-M   'P 1'
#
loop_
_entity.id
_entity.type
_entity.pdbx_description
1 polymer ?
#
loop_
_entity_poly.entity_id
_entity_poly.type
_entity_poly.pdbx_seq_one_letter_code
_entity_poly.pdbx_strand_id
1 'polypeptide(L)'
;MINFVPVNEPLLNGNELTYVQKCIETGWISSDGSFVRRFEEEFAMRVDRKHGIAVCNGSVALDAAVAALDIGTEDEVILPTFTIISCVSAIVRAGATPVVLDCDPYTWNMDVSQIEDKITPRTKAIMVVHIYGLPVDMDPVISLSEKYGLKIIEDAAEAHGLTYKGKACGSFGDISMFSFYPNKLITTGEGGMIVTDDDHLADRCRSLRNLCFQPKRRFVHEDLGWNFRMSNIQAALGVAQLERLDESIAKKKYIGRRYNELLSDIPRIQLPLDRTDYAENVYWVYGIVLDNKMQFDAEEAMRRLARRDIGSRPFFWPMHEQPVFKKMGLFNGESCPVAERLARQGFYIPSGLALTDEQMDKVAEAMQEVMS
;
A
#
# COMPACT_ATOMS: atom_id res chain seq x y z
N MET A 1 13.34 -6.74 31.09
CA MET A 1 12.58 -7.03 29.84
C MET A 1 12.16 -5.71 29.27
N ILE A 2 12.33 -5.49 27.95
CA ILE A 2 11.95 -4.24 27.29
C ILE A 2 10.42 -4.18 27.31
N ASN A 3 9.89 -3.24 28.08
CA ASN A 3 8.43 -3.10 28.27
C ASN A 3 7.75 -2.35 27.09
N PHE A 4 8.50 -2.08 26.02
CA PHE A 4 8.07 -1.33 24.84
C PHE A 4 7.24 -2.21 23.89
N VAL A 5 6.10 -1.70 23.45
CA VAL A 5 5.24 -2.32 22.44
C VAL A 5 5.52 -1.65 21.10
N PRO A 6 6.18 -2.32 20.14
CA PRO A 6 6.48 -1.73 18.83
C PRO A 6 5.22 -1.56 17.99
N VAL A 7 5.20 -0.55 17.13
CA VAL A 7 4.04 -0.28 16.26
C VAL A 7 3.75 -1.43 15.29
N ASN A 8 4.79 -2.10 14.85
CA ASN A 8 4.69 -3.31 14.01
C ASN A 8 5.90 -4.20 14.25
N GLU A 9 5.66 -5.50 14.24
CA GLU A 9 6.69 -6.54 14.25
C GLU A 9 6.21 -7.65 13.31
N PRO A 10 7.04 -8.06 12.32
CA PRO A 10 6.68 -9.14 11.42
C PRO A 10 6.69 -10.48 12.15
N LEU A 11 5.85 -11.40 11.74
CA LEU A 11 5.76 -12.76 12.27
C LEU A 11 6.46 -13.74 11.31
N LEU A 12 7.67 -14.19 11.69
CA LEU A 12 8.52 -15.08 10.88
C LEU A 12 8.62 -16.46 11.56
N ASN A 13 7.51 -17.18 11.60
CA ASN A 13 7.40 -18.49 12.30
C ASN A 13 6.88 -19.61 11.38
N GLY A 14 6.97 -19.44 10.05
CA GLY A 14 6.69 -20.42 9.02
C GLY A 14 7.95 -21.03 8.42
N ASN A 15 7.96 -21.18 7.11
CA ASN A 15 9.05 -21.81 6.34
C ASN A 15 10.17 -20.83 5.94
N GLU A 16 10.18 -19.59 6.46
CA GLU A 16 11.11 -18.52 6.04
C GLU A 16 12.57 -18.95 6.16
N LEU A 17 12.97 -19.47 7.33
CA LEU A 17 14.33 -19.93 7.58
C LEU A 17 14.71 -21.08 6.67
N THR A 18 13.82 -22.06 6.49
CA THR A 18 14.04 -23.23 5.65
C THR A 18 14.27 -22.85 4.17
N TYR A 19 13.45 -21.93 3.64
CA TYR A 19 13.56 -21.54 2.24
C TYR A 19 14.76 -20.62 1.97
N VAL A 20 15.09 -19.73 2.91
CA VAL A 20 16.32 -18.93 2.82
C VAL A 20 17.56 -19.79 2.92
N GLN A 21 17.59 -20.77 3.83
CA GLN A 21 18.68 -21.75 3.93
C GLN A 21 18.89 -22.50 2.61
N LYS A 22 17.83 -22.95 1.97
CA LYS A 22 17.89 -23.62 0.66
C LYS A 22 18.52 -22.71 -0.43
N CYS A 23 18.23 -21.42 -0.43
CA CYS A 23 18.87 -20.47 -1.35
C CYS A 23 20.39 -20.41 -1.15
N ILE A 24 20.85 -20.42 0.11
CA ILE A 24 22.28 -20.35 0.47
C ILE A 24 22.98 -21.68 0.11
N GLU A 25 22.39 -22.83 0.47
CA GLU A 25 22.96 -24.16 0.20
C GLU A 25 23.10 -24.44 -1.29
N THR A 26 22.18 -23.96 -2.10
CA THR A 26 22.21 -24.16 -3.56
C THR A 26 23.00 -23.09 -4.31
N GLY A 27 23.35 -21.97 -3.64
CA GLY A 27 23.98 -20.80 -4.26
C GLY A 27 23.05 -19.95 -5.11
N TRP A 28 21.74 -20.29 -5.22
CA TRP A 28 20.74 -19.52 -5.96
C TRP A 28 20.20 -18.37 -5.10
N ILE A 29 20.98 -17.28 -5.00
CA ILE A 29 20.66 -16.13 -4.14
C ILE A 29 20.19 -14.90 -4.93
N SER A 30 20.48 -14.82 -6.24
CA SER A 30 20.19 -13.69 -7.12
C SER A 30 18.79 -13.77 -7.75
N SER A 31 18.55 -13.01 -8.80
CA SER A 31 17.21 -12.84 -9.42
C SER A 31 16.74 -13.96 -10.36
N ASP A 32 17.53 -15.03 -10.55
CA ASP A 32 17.22 -16.14 -11.46
C ASP A 32 16.87 -17.46 -10.73
N GLY A 33 16.48 -17.37 -9.46
CA GLY A 33 16.17 -18.55 -8.65
C GLY A 33 14.71 -19.05 -8.82
N SER A 34 14.49 -20.30 -8.41
CA SER A 34 13.16 -20.94 -8.49
C SER A 34 12.10 -20.29 -7.62
N PHE A 35 12.49 -19.67 -6.49
CA PHE A 35 11.54 -18.98 -5.62
C PHE A 35 10.97 -17.71 -6.25
N VAL A 36 11.74 -17.00 -7.09
CA VAL A 36 11.21 -15.81 -7.80
C VAL A 36 10.03 -16.21 -8.68
N ARG A 37 10.19 -17.25 -9.51
CA ARG A 37 9.12 -17.73 -10.39
C ARG A 37 7.93 -18.24 -9.58
N ARG A 38 8.19 -19.05 -8.56
CA ARG A 38 7.17 -19.60 -7.68
C ARG A 38 6.37 -18.48 -7.00
N PHE A 39 7.04 -17.45 -6.50
CA PHE A 39 6.38 -16.31 -5.84
C PHE A 39 5.53 -15.50 -6.83
N GLU A 40 6.03 -15.26 -8.06
CA GLU A 40 5.27 -14.60 -9.13
C GLU A 40 3.98 -15.36 -9.47
N GLU A 41 4.08 -16.66 -9.69
CA GLU A 41 2.95 -17.53 -10.08
C GLU A 41 1.92 -17.65 -8.95
N GLU A 42 2.36 -18.00 -7.73
CA GLU A 42 1.47 -18.22 -6.60
C GLU A 42 0.80 -16.90 -6.13
N PHE A 43 1.54 -15.78 -6.16
CA PHE A 43 0.97 -14.49 -5.79
C PHE A 43 -0.04 -13.99 -6.83
N ALA A 44 0.26 -14.08 -8.11
CA ALA A 44 -0.69 -13.72 -9.17
C ALA A 44 -1.99 -14.52 -9.05
N MET A 45 -1.87 -15.84 -8.85
CA MET A 45 -3.02 -16.72 -8.62
C MET A 45 -3.83 -16.31 -7.37
N ARG A 46 -3.15 -15.90 -6.30
CA ARG A 46 -3.79 -15.48 -5.04
C ARG A 46 -4.67 -14.24 -5.18
N VAL A 47 -4.34 -13.36 -6.12
CA VAL A 47 -5.08 -12.12 -6.41
C VAL A 47 -5.87 -12.20 -7.72
N ASP A 48 -6.11 -13.41 -8.23
CA ASP A 48 -6.91 -13.69 -9.43
C ASP A 48 -6.39 -12.94 -10.68
N ARG A 49 -5.05 -13.00 -10.89
CA ARG A 49 -4.36 -12.40 -12.04
C ARG A 49 -3.55 -13.44 -12.81
N LYS A 50 -3.38 -13.20 -14.10
CA LYS A 50 -2.60 -14.06 -14.99
C LYS A 50 -1.10 -13.96 -14.77
N HIS A 51 -0.58 -12.76 -14.54
CA HIS A 51 0.84 -12.48 -14.45
C HIS A 51 1.22 -11.82 -13.13
N GLY A 52 2.30 -12.31 -12.52
CA GLY A 52 3.06 -11.64 -11.48
C GLY A 52 4.45 -11.29 -11.97
N ILE A 53 4.95 -10.12 -11.61
CA ILE A 53 6.29 -9.64 -11.93
C ILE A 53 6.91 -9.11 -10.64
N ALA A 54 7.80 -9.91 -10.02
CA ALA A 54 8.45 -9.55 -8.78
C ALA A 54 9.51 -8.47 -8.98
N VAL A 55 9.48 -7.45 -8.14
CA VAL A 55 10.42 -6.32 -8.15
C VAL A 55 10.98 -6.06 -6.75
N CYS A 56 12.05 -5.27 -6.66
CA CYS A 56 12.80 -5.11 -5.41
C CYS A 56 12.09 -4.26 -4.33
N ASN A 57 11.05 -3.50 -4.66
CA ASN A 57 10.15 -2.83 -3.70
C ASN A 57 8.88 -2.29 -4.38
N GLY A 58 7.91 -1.84 -3.57
CA GLY A 58 6.63 -1.31 -4.09
C GLY A 58 6.77 0.00 -4.86
N SER A 59 7.71 0.88 -4.49
CA SER A 59 7.89 2.16 -5.20
C SER A 59 8.33 1.97 -6.65
N VAL A 60 9.26 1.05 -6.90
CA VAL A 60 9.69 0.73 -8.27
C VAL A 60 8.63 -0.07 -9.03
N ALA A 61 7.72 -0.76 -8.33
CA ALA A 61 6.55 -1.36 -8.97
C ALA A 61 5.64 -0.29 -9.59
N LEU A 62 5.39 0.82 -8.88
CA LEU A 62 4.66 1.97 -9.41
C LEU A 62 5.38 2.62 -10.59
N ASP A 63 6.71 2.85 -10.47
CA ASP A 63 7.51 3.41 -11.57
C ASP A 63 7.39 2.55 -12.84
N ALA A 64 7.51 1.24 -12.71
CA ALA A 64 7.40 0.33 -13.84
C ALA A 64 5.97 0.24 -14.40
N ALA A 65 4.93 0.29 -13.53
CA ALA A 65 3.53 0.28 -13.94
C ALA A 65 3.17 1.53 -14.76
N VAL A 66 3.55 2.71 -14.29
CA VAL A 66 3.33 3.99 -14.99
C VAL A 66 4.04 3.98 -16.34
N ALA A 67 5.31 3.55 -16.38
CA ALA A 67 6.09 3.47 -17.61
C ALA A 67 5.56 2.40 -18.59
N ALA A 68 5.02 1.29 -18.10
CA ALA A 68 4.46 0.23 -18.95
C ALA A 68 3.16 0.66 -19.66
N LEU A 69 2.44 1.62 -19.07
CA LEU A 69 1.24 2.23 -19.66
C LEU A 69 1.57 3.40 -20.60
N ASP A 70 2.85 3.65 -20.89
CA ASP A 70 3.33 4.76 -21.71
C ASP A 70 2.80 6.14 -21.26
N ILE A 71 2.61 6.29 -19.92
CA ILE A 71 2.23 7.58 -19.32
C ILE A 71 3.47 8.47 -19.26
N GLY A 72 3.36 9.72 -19.74
CA GLY A 72 4.49 10.63 -19.83
C GLY A 72 4.10 12.10 -19.91
N THR A 73 4.96 12.90 -20.56
CA THR A 73 4.76 14.35 -20.73
C THR A 73 3.40 14.63 -21.40
N GLU A 74 2.69 15.65 -20.93
CA GLU A 74 1.33 16.06 -21.32
C GLU A 74 0.20 15.18 -20.73
N ASP A 75 0.48 14.01 -20.20
CA ASP A 75 -0.53 13.16 -19.57
C ASP A 75 -0.83 13.60 -18.12
N GLU A 76 -2.06 13.37 -17.69
CA GLU A 76 -2.52 13.57 -16.32
C GLU A 76 -2.95 12.22 -15.70
N VAL A 77 -2.61 12.07 -14.41
CA VAL A 77 -3.06 10.92 -13.62
C VAL A 77 -3.79 11.42 -12.38
N ILE A 78 -5.05 11.02 -12.23
CA ILE A 78 -5.87 11.35 -11.07
C ILE A 78 -5.56 10.36 -9.94
N LEU A 79 -5.34 10.86 -8.70
CA LEU A 79 -5.04 10.03 -7.55
C LEU A 79 -5.43 10.72 -6.23
N PRO A 80 -5.55 9.98 -5.08
CA PRO A 80 -5.79 10.61 -3.80
C PRO A 80 -4.56 11.41 -3.33
N THR A 81 -4.79 12.53 -2.65
CA THR A 81 -3.72 13.27 -1.98
C THR A 81 -3.24 12.59 -0.70
N PHE A 82 -4.10 11.82 -0.04
CA PHE A 82 -3.78 11.07 1.17
C PHE A 82 -3.24 9.69 0.81
N THR A 83 -1.95 9.61 0.59
CA THR A 83 -1.24 8.38 0.19
C THR A 83 0.25 8.49 0.49
N ILE A 84 1.00 7.41 0.19
CA ILE A 84 2.46 7.40 0.22
C ILE A 84 3.03 8.23 -0.95
N ILE A 85 4.14 8.91 -0.71
CA ILE A 85 4.81 9.76 -1.71
C ILE A 85 5.15 9.02 -3.02
N SER A 86 5.33 7.71 -2.98
CA SER A 86 5.70 6.89 -4.15
C SER A 86 4.69 7.00 -5.29
N CYS A 87 3.39 7.14 -4.99
CA CYS A 87 2.31 7.26 -5.99
C CYS A 87 2.52 8.51 -6.86
N VAL A 88 2.64 9.69 -6.24
CA VAL A 88 2.90 10.95 -6.95
C VAL A 88 4.28 10.96 -7.60
N SER A 89 5.29 10.42 -6.90
CA SER A 89 6.66 10.41 -7.42
C SER A 89 6.80 9.58 -8.71
N ALA A 90 6.08 8.47 -8.85
CA ALA A 90 6.09 7.66 -10.07
C ALA A 90 5.55 8.46 -11.27
N ILE A 91 4.45 9.19 -11.07
CA ILE A 91 3.83 10.05 -12.10
C ILE A 91 4.80 11.18 -12.50
N VAL A 92 5.36 11.88 -11.50
CA VAL A 92 6.29 13.00 -11.73
C VAL A 92 7.57 12.53 -12.45
N ARG A 93 8.13 11.38 -12.06
CA ARG A 93 9.32 10.80 -12.71
C ARG A 93 9.07 10.38 -14.15
N ALA A 94 7.84 10.01 -14.49
CA ALA A 94 7.44 9.76 -15.87
C ALA A 94 7.25 11.04 -16.69
N GLY A 95 7.30 12.22 -16.06
CA GLY A 95 7.05 13.51 -16.71
C GLY A 95 5.58 13.90 -16.79
N ALA A 96 4.68 13.09 -16.24
CA ALA A 96 3.24 13.34 -16.22
C ALA A 96 2.83 14.25 -15.05
N THR A 97 1.62 14.77 -15.11
CA THR A 97 1.05 15.67 -14.12
C THR A 97 0.13 14.91 -13.16
N PRO A 98 0.43 14.86 -11.85
CA PRO A 98 -0.50 14.31 -10.87
C PRO A 98 -1.65 15.28 -10.59
N VAL A 99 -2.88 14.79 -10.59
CA VAL A 99 -4.12 15.53 -10.27
C VAL A 99 -4.72 14.93 -9.02
N VAL A 100 -4.71 15.69 -7.92
CA VAL A 100 -5.08 15.15 -6.61
C VAL A 100 -6.54 15.36 -6.27
N LEU A 101 -7.09 14.40 -5.52
CA LEU A 101 -8.42 14.41 -4.92
C LEU A 101 -8.33 14.36 -3.40
N ASP A 102 -9.35 14.89 -2.72
CA ASP A 102 -9.51 14.70 -1.28
C ASP A 102 -9.99 13.28 -0.94
N CYS A 103 -10.17 12.99 0.33
CA CYS A 103 -10.62 11.71 0.85
C CYS A 103 -12.04 11.77 1.38
N ASP A 104 -12.68 10.60 1.46
CA ASP A 104 -13.86 10.38 2.28
C ASP A 104 -13.49 10.41 3.78
N PRO A 105 -14.22 11.14 4.63
CA PRO A 105 -13.85 11.34 6.03
C PRO A 105 -14.02 10.09 6.91
N TYR A 106 -14.68 9.05 6.44
CA TYR A 106 -14.98 7.82 7.18
C TYR A 106 -14.12 6.64 6.75
N THR A 107 -13.98 6.43 5.45
CA THR A 107 -13.17 5.35 4.89
C THR A 107 -11.70 5.73 4.75
N TRP A 108 -11.41 7.04 4.72
CA TRP A 108 -10.10 7.66 4.46
C TRP A 108 -9.56 7.40 3.05
N ASN A 109 -10.29 6.66 2.24
CA ASN A 109 -9.99 6.42 0.83
C ASN A 109 -10.32 7.66 -0.01
N MET A 110 -9.85 7.70 -1.26
CA MET A 110 -10.17 8.79 -2.18
C MET A 110 -11.69 8.98 -2.32
N ASP A 111 -12.13 10.22 -2.33
CA ASP A 111 -13.52 10.57 -2.63
C ASP A 111 -13.78 10.41 -4.14
N VAL A 112 -14.32 9.26 -4.51
CA VAL A 112 -14.56 8.88 -5.91
C VAL A 112 -15.57 9.81 -6.61
N SER A 113 -16.40 10.53 -5.86
CA SER A 113 -17.36 11.49 -6.42
C SER A 113 -16.68 12.70 -7.07
N GLN A 114 -15.44 13.00 -6.70
CA GLN A 114 -14.67 14.11 -7.25
C GLN A 114 -13.93 13.75 -8.56
N ILE A 115 -13.88 12.48 -8.95
CA ILE A 115 -13.06 12.04 -10.09
C ILE A 115 -13.51 12.70 -11.38
N GLU A 116 -14.82 12.67 -11.67
CA GLU A 116 -15.37 13.11 -12.96
C GLU A 116 -15.08 14.60 -13.22
N ASP A 117 -15.15 15.44 -12.19
CA ASP A 117 -14.90 16.88 -12.29
C ASP A 117 -13.43 17.22 -12.58
N LYS A 118 -12.51 16.29 -12.31
CA LYS A 118 -11.08 16.45 -12.57
C LYS A 118 -10.61 15.85 -13.91
N ILE A 119 -11.50 15.17 -14.65
CA ILE A 119 -11.15 14.59 -15.95
C ILE A 119 -10.99 15.68 -17.00
N THR A 120 -9.87 15.66 -17.70
CA THR A 120 -9.55 16.53 -18.84
C THR A 120 -9.18 15.69 -20.08
N PRO A 121 -9.06 16.29 -21.28
CA PRO A 121 -8.55 15.57 -22.45
C PRO A 121 -7.13 14.99 -22.29
N ARG A 122 -6.37 15.41 -21.28
CA ARG A 122 -5.03 14.89 -20.95
C ARG A 122 -5.05 13.77 -19.93
N THR A 123 -6.18 13.54 -19.27
CA THR A 123 -6.29 12.46 -18.30
C THR A 123 -6.09 11.11 -18.96
N LYS A 124 -5.06 10.38 -18.54
CA LYS A 124 -4.69 9.07 -19.08
C LYS A 124 -5.09 7.91 -18.16
N ALA A 125 -5.00 8.14 -16.85
CA ALA A 125 -5.26 7.10 -15.86
C ALA A 125 -5.86 7.65 -14.57
N ILE A 126 -6.53 6.75 -13.86
CA ILE A 126 -6.89 6.90 -12.45
C ILE A 126 -6.00 5.95 -11.66
N MET A 127 -5.25 6.46 -10.68
CA MET A 127 -4.49 5.64 -9.74
C MET A 127 -5.27 5.58 -8.43
N VAL A 128 -5.87 4.44 -8.15
CA VAL A 128 -6.54 4.17 -6.86
C VAL A 128 -5.51 3.68 -5.86
N VAL A 129 -5.71 4.05 -4.58
CA VAL A 129 -4.88 3.55 -3.47
C VAL A 129 -5.82 3.06 -2.39
N HIS A 130 -5.71 1.79 -2.02
CA HIS A 130 -6.49 1.21 -0.92
C HIS A 130 -5.82 1.54 0.41
N ILE A 131 -6.47 2.38 1.22
CA ILE A 131 -5.87 2.94 2.43
C ILE A 131 -6.22 2.11 3.67
N TYR A 132 -5.18 1.75 4.43
CA TYR A 132 -5.21 1.21 5.80
C TYR A 132 -6.06 -0.05 6.01
N GLY A 133 -6.37 -0.78 4.93
CA GLY A 133 -7.07 -2.07 5.00
C GLY A 133 -8.54 -2.02 4.58
N LEU A 134 -9.03 -0.89 4.05
CA LEU A 134 -10.30 -0.77 3.34
C LEU A 134 -10.07 -0.44 1.86
N PRO A 135 -10.84 -1.02 0.92
CA PRO A 135 -10.71 -0.67 -0.48
C PRO A 135 -11.42 0.65 -0.82
N VAL A 136 -10.96 1.28 -1.88
CA VAL A 136 -11.74 2.31 -2.59
C VAL A 136 -13.03 1.69 -3.10
N ASP A 137 -14.12 2.45 -3.19
CA ASP A 137 -15.33 2.05 -3.93
C ASP A 137 -14.98 1.97 -5.42
N MET A 138 -14.82 0.75 -5.93
CA MET A 138 -14.31 0.51 -7.29
C MET A 138 -15.35 0.66 -8.39
N ASP A 139 -16.65 0.49 -8.11
CA ASP A 139 -17.69 0.56 -9.16
C ASP A 139 -17.71 1.92 -9.86
N PRO A 140 -17.72 3.08 -9.15
CA PRO A 140 -17.64 4.38 -9.79
C PRO A 140 -16.34 4.57 -10.59
N VAL A 141 -15.20 4.07 -10.08
CA VAL A 141 -13.89 4.17 -10.76
C VAL A 141 -13.92 3.41 -12.09
N ILE A 142 -14.40 2.16 -12.06
CA ILE A 142 -14.52 1.32 -13.26
C ILE A 142 -15.46 1.97 -14.28
N SER A 143 -16.62 2.43 -13.82
CA SER A 143 -17.61 3.09 -14.70
C SER A 143 -17.03 4.33 -15.40
N LEU A 144 -16.26 5.17 -14.67
CA LEU A 144 -15.61 6.35 -15.23
C LEU A 144 -14.46 5.97 -16.18
N SER A 145 -13.66 4.95 -15.83
CA SER A 145 -12.61 4.41 -16.69
C SER A 145 -13.19 3.97 -18.04
N GLU A 146 -14.27 3.19 -18.03
CA GLU A 146 -14.97 2.74 -19.25
C GLU A 146 -15.56 3.91 -20.04
N LYS A 147 -16.22 4.85 -19.37
CA LYS A 147 -16.87 6.01 -20.00
C LYS A 147 -15.88 6.92 -20.73
N TYR A 148 -14.71 7.13 -20.16
CA TYR A 148 -13.70 8.07 -20.68
C TYR A 148 -12.49 7.39 -21.32
N GLY A 149 -12.44 6.05 -21.36
CA GLY A 149 -11.32 5.29 -21.92
C GLY A 149 -10.03 5.43 -21.12
N LEU A 150 -10.12 5.59 -19.79
CA LEU A 150 -9.00 5.79 -18.90
C LEU A 150 -8.42 4.45 -18.44
N LYS A 151 -7.12 4.43 -18.14
CA LYS A 151 -6.47 3.30 -17.50
C LYS A 151 -6.67 3.34 -15.99
N ILE A 152 -6.70 2.17 -15.34
CA ILE A 152 -6.71 2.06 -13.88
C ILE A 152 -5.38 1.46 -13.43
N ILE A 153 -4.66 2.20 -12.59
CA ILE A 153 -3.51 1.72 -11.82
C ILE A 153 -4.00 1.48 -10.40
N GLU A 154 -3.84 0.25 -9.89
CA GLU A 154 -4.30 -0.10 -8.54
C GLU A 154 -3.10 -0.24 -7.60
N ASP A 155 -2.91 0.72 -6.70
CA ASP A 155 -1.96 0.57 -5.59
C ASP A 155 -2.63 -0.25 -4.47
N ALA A 156 -2.31 -1.52 -4.45
CA ALA A 156 -2.79 -2.50 -3.48
C ALA A 156 -1.73 -2.84 -2.40
N ALA A 157 -0.75 -1.94 -2.18
CA ALA A 157 0.34 -2.16 -1.23
C ALA A 157 -0.14 -2.40 0.22
N GLU A 158 -1.37 -2.04 0.55
CA GLU A 158 -2.01 -2.20 1.86
C GLU A 158 -3.25 -3.12 1.81
N ALA A 159 -3.43 -3.82 0.68
CA ALA A 159 -4.64 -4.57 0.37
C ALA A 159 -4.45 -6.10 0.27
N HIS A 160 -3.39 -6.65 0.89
CA HIS A 160 -3.17 -8.09 0.90
C HIS A 160 -4.35 -8.83 1.53
N GLY A 161 -5.00 -9.67 0.73
CA GLY A 161 -6.18 -10.42 1.16
C GLY A 161 -7.47 -9.62 1.32
N LEU A 162 -7.46 -8.34 0.93
CA LEU A 162 -8.64 -7.49 0.89
C LEU A 162 -9.49 -7.84 -0.33
N THR A 163 -10.80 -7.72 -0.18
CA THR A 163 -11.76 -7.93 -1.28
C THR A 163 -12.74 -6.79 -1.37
N TYR A 164 -13.12 -6.44 -2.60
CA TYR A 164 -14.23 -5.55 -2.91
C TYR A 164 -15.34 -6.38 -3.56
N LYS A 165 -16.51 -6.45 -2.93
CA LYS A 165 -17.67 -7.29 -3.35
C LYS A 165 -17.27 -8.74 -3.65
N GLY A 166 -16.36 -9.29 -2.85
CA GLY A 166 -15.87 -10.66 -2.95
C GLY A 166 -14.75 -10.90 -3.98
N LYS A 167 -14.41 -9.92 -4.82
CA LYS A 167 -13.28 -9.98 -5.77
C LYS A 167 -12.02 -9.43 -5.12
N ALA A 168 -10.87 -10.06 -5.32
CA ALA A 168 -9.61 -9.65 -4.70
C ALA A 168 -9.18 -8.24 -5.15
N CYS A 169 -8.77 -7.40 -4.20
CA CYS A 169 -8.05 -6.17 -4.53
C CYS A 169 -6.71 -6.52 -5.19
N GLY A 170 -6.29 -5.74 -6.18
CA GLY A 170 -5.21 -6.11 -7.09
C GLY A 170 -5.71 -6.68 -8.41
N SER A 171 -7.03 -6.99 -8.54
CA SER A 171 -7.60 -7.58 -9.75
C SER A 171 -8.52 -6.64 -10.56
N PHE A 172 -8.60 -5.36 -10.20
CA PHE A 172 -9.56 -4.44 -10.84
C PHE A 172 -8.96 -3.57 -11.95
N GLY A 173 -7.71 -3.13 -11.81
CA GLY A 173 -7.10 -2.23 -12.78
C GLY A 173 -6.50 -2.93 -14.01
N ASP A 174 -6.02 -2.15 -14.98
CA ASP A 174 -5.18 -2.65 -16.08
C ASP A 174 -3.87 -3.25 -15.53
N ILE A 175 -3.35 -2.64 -14.48
CA ILE A 175 -2.13 -3.03 -13.78
C ILE A 175 -2.25 -2.69 -12.30
N SER A 176 -1.78 -3.59 -11.44
CA SER A 176 -1.83 -3.39 -9.99
C SER A 176 -0.48 -3.68 -9.37
N MET A 177 -0.20 -3.07 -8.21
CA MET A 177 1.05 -3.27 -7.50
C MET A 177 0.84 -3.60 -6.03
N PHE A 178 1.75 -4.39 -5.48
CA PHE A 178 1.84 -4.74 -4.06
C PHE A 178 3.22 -4.43 -3.50
N SER A 179 3.30 -4.22 -2.20
CA SER A 179 4.54 -4.02 -1.46
C SER A 179 4.72 -5.11 -0.41
N PHE A 180 5.95 -5.55 -0.23
CA PHE A 180 6.32 -6.53 0.79
C PHE A 180 7.31 -5.93 1.81
N TYR A 181 7.15 -4.64 2.10
CA TYR A 181 7.89 -3.97 3.16
C TYR A 181 7.55 -4.59 4.53
N PRO A 182 8.43 -4.53 5.56
CA PRO A 182 8.27 -5.26 6.83
C PRO A 182 6.97 -5.04 7.59
N ASN A 183 6.27 -3.94 7.34
CA ASN A 183 4.99 -3.65 7.99
C ASN A 183 3.76 -4.16 7.21
N LYS A 184 3.94 -4.82 6.07
CA LYS A 184 2.84 -5.40 5.29
C LYS A 184 2.40 -6.75 5.87
N LEU A 185 1.21 -7.25 5.45
CA LEU A 185 0.68 -8.52 5.94
C LEU A 185 1.60 -9.70 5.65
N ILE A 186 2.28 -9.64 4.52
CA ILE A 186 3.38 -10.53 4.16
C ILE A 186 4.58 -9.68 3.78
N THR A 187 5.78 -10.14 4.12
CA THR A 187 7.00 -9.37 3.90
C THR A 187 8.12 -10.19 3.28
N THR A 188 8.95 -9.51 2.50
CA THR A 188 10.23 -10.03 2.00
C THR A 188 11.43 -9.20 2.52
N GLY A 189 11.20 -8.37 3.56
CA GLY A 189 12.13 -7.34 4.01
C GLY A 189 12.01 -6.10 3.14
N GLU A 190 12.40 -6.18 1.91
CA GLU A 190 12.08 -5.27 0.80
C GLU A 190 11.55 -6.10 -0.36
N GLY A 191 10.53 -5.62 -1.06
CA GLY A 191 9.95 -6.30 -2.21
C GLY A 191 8.69 -5.63 -2.72
N GLY A 192 8.31 -6.00 -3.94
CA GLY A 192 7.06 -5.61 -4.58
C GLY A 192 6.64 -6.63 -5.63
N MET A 193 5.38 -6.57 -6.04
CA MET A 193 4.84 -7.36 -7.14
C MET A 193 3.98 -6.47 -8.01
N ILE A 194 4.17 -6.57 -9.31
CA ILE A 194 3.25 -6.02 -10.31
C ILE A 194 2.39 -7.18 -10.77
N VAL A 195 1.07 -6.97 -10.91
CA VAL A 195 0.16 -7.99 -11.43
C VAL A 195 -0.71 -7.41 -12.53
N THR A 196 -0.99 -8.21 -13.55
CA THR A 196 -1.84 -7.83 -14.68
C THR A 196 -2.34 -9.08 -15.43
N ASP A 197 -3.42 -8.95 -16.19
CA ASP A 197 -3.91 -9.98 -17.10
C ASP A 197 -3.43 -9.76 -18.54
N ASP A 198 -2.92 -8.57 -18.84
CA ASP A 198 -2.45 -8.17 -20.16
C ASP A 198 -1.04 -8.70 -20.42
N ASP A 199 -0.89 -9.53 -21.46
CA ASP A 199 0.39 -10.14 -21.85
C ASP A 199 1.43 -9.06 -22.25
N HIS A 200 1.00 -8.01 -22.92
CA HIS A 200 1.88 -6.93 -23.38
C HIS A 200 2.40 -6.11 -22.19
N LEU A 201 1.53 -5.73 -21.25
CA LEU A 201 1.94 -5.02 -20.03
C LEU A 201 2.88 -5.88 -19.18
N ALA A 202 2.61 -7.20 -19.06
CA ALA A 202 3.47 -8.11 -18.33
C ALA A 202 4.87 -8.19 -18.94
N ASP A 203 4.97 -8.34 -20.26
CA ASP A 203 6.25 -8.39 -20.97
C ASP A 203 7.00 -7.06 -20.92
N ARG A 204 6.27 -5.94 -21.02
CA ARG A 204 6.85 -4.61 -20.85
C ARG A 204 7.44 -4.41 -19.44
N CYS A 205 6.70 -4.78 -18.39
CA CYS A 205 7.19 -4.74 -17.01
C CYS A 205 8.41 -5.64 -16.78
N ARG A 206 8.41 -6.87 -17.33
CA ARG A 206 9.58 -7.77 -17.27
C ARG A 206 10.81 -7.18 -17.94
N SER A 207 10.62 -6.53 -19.09
CA SER A 207 11.69 -5.85 -19.82
C SER A 207 12.24 -4.66 -19.01
N LEU A 208 11.36 -3.76 -18.56
CA LEU A 208 11.71 -2.57 -17.79
C LEU A 208 12.48 -2.92 -16.51
N ARG A 209 12.02 -3.91 -15.72
CA ARG A 209 12.70 -4.32 -14.47
C ARG A 209 14.09 -4.92 -14.70
N ASN A 210 14.39 -5.37 -15.92
CA ASN A 210 15.63 -6.08 -16.27
C ASN A 210 16.47 -5.31 -17.31
N LEU A 211 16.60 -3.99 -17.14
CA LEU A 211 17.45 -3.14 -17.98
C LEU A 211 17.08 -3.16 -19.48
N CYS A 212 15.91 -3.62 -19.87
CA CYS A 212 15.51 -3.82 -21.26
C CYS A 212 16.52 -4.63 -22.08
N PHE A 213 17.11 -5.69 -21.45
CA PHE A 213 18.00 -6.60 -22.17
C PHE A 213 17.29 -7.28 -23.34
N GLN A 214 17.96 -7.27 -24.50
CA GLN A 214 17.45 -7.92 -25.71
C GLN A 214 17.82 -9.41 -25.74
N PRO A 215 16.89 -10.34 -26.07
CA PRO A 215 17.17 -11.78 -26.10
C PRO A 215 18.31 -12.16 -27.05
N LYS A 216 18.38 -11.50 -28.22
CA LYS A 216 19.37 -11.82 -29.26
C LYS A 216 20.69 -11.06 -29.10
N ARG A 217 20.68 -9.89 -28.47
CA ARG A 217 21.84 -8.99 -28.36
C ARG A 217 21.86 -8.36 -26.98
N ARG A 218 22.20 -9.14 -25.96
CA ARG A 218 22.05 -8.81 -24.53
C ARG A 218 22.47 -7.41 -24.11
N PHE A 219 23.55 -6.88 -24.65
CA PHE A 219 24.11 -5.58 -24.25
C PHE A 219 23.84 -4.48 -25.31
N VAL A 220 22.91 -4.69 -26.21
CA VAL A 220 22.40 -3.65 -27.12
C VAL A 220 20.97 -3.34 -26.68
N HIS A 221 20.73 -2.10 -26.30
CA HIS A 221 19.46 -1.66 -25.70
C HIS A 221 18.73 -0.74 -26.70
N GLU A 222 17.47 -1.02 -26.93
CA GLU A 222 16.57 -0.18 -27.74
C GLU A 222 15.74 0.74 -26.85
N ASP A 223 15.56 0.36 -25.57
CA ASP A 223 14.84 1.10 -24.55
C ASP A 223 15.67 1.24 -23.27
N LEU A 224 15.32 2.24 -22.44
CA LEU A 224 15.87 2.38 -21.11
C LEU A 224 15.01 1.63 -20.10
N GLY A 225 15.65 0.74 -19.35
CA GLY A 225 15.04 0.04 -18.23
C GLY A 225 15.86 0.18 -16.97
N TRP A 226 15.43 -0.47 -15.91
CA TRP A 226 16.03 -0.39 -14.58
C TRP A 226 16.48 -1.76 -14.07
N ASN A 227 17.33 -1.78 -13.08
CA ASN A 227 17.61 -2.98 -12.28
C ASN A 227 16.66 -3.02 -11.08
N PHE A 228 15.42 -3.45 -11.30
CA PHE A 228 14.38 -3.54 -10.30
C PHE A 228 14.10 -4.99 -9.86
N ARG A 229 15.01 -5.92 -10.16
CA ARG A 229 14.83 -7.33 -9.89
C ARG A 229 14.79 -7.66 -8.40
N MET A 230 13.83 -8.51 -8.01
CA MET A 230 13.82 -9.16 -6.70
C MET A 230 14.87 -10.28 -6.66
N SER A 231 15.53 -10.48 -5.55
CA SER A 231 16.44 -11.61 -5.32
C SER A 231 15.66 -12.87 -4.94
N ASN A 232 16.27 -14.04 -5.19
CA ASN A 232 15.69 -15.33 -4.81
C ASN A 232 15.53 -15.49 -3.28
N ILE A 233 16.41 -14.86 -2.49
CA ILE A 233 16.30 -14.85 -1.03
C ILE A 233 15.04 -14.08 -0.59
N GLN A 234 14.78 -12.91 -1.17
CA GLN A 234 13.56 -12.15 -0.90
C GLN A 234 12.30 -12.95 -1.33
N ALA A 235 12.33 -13.54 -2.51
CA ALA A 235 11.22 -14.34 -2.99
C ALA A 235 10.97 -15.59 -2.13
N ALA A 236 12.02 -16.21 -1.59
CA ALA A 236 11.91 -17.33 -0.65
C ALA A 236 11.16 -16.95 0.62
N LEU A 237 11.44 -15.76 1.19
CA LEU A 237 10.64 -15.21 2.28
C LEU A 237 9.19 -14.99 1.85
N GLY A 238 8.99 -14.40 0.67
CA GLY A 238 7.66 -14.11 0.12
C GLY A 238 6.79 -15.35 -0.04
N VAL A 239 7.36 -16.45 -0.55
CA VAL A 239 6.65 -17.73 -0.67
C VAL A 239 6.25 -18.25 0.71
N ALA A 240 7.16 -18.27 1.68
CA ALA A 240 6.86 -18.75 3.03
C ALA A 240 5.76 -17.92 3.70
N GLN A 241 5.79 -16.61 3.53
CA GLN A 241 4.76 -15.70 4.04
C GLN A 241 3.41 -15.87 3.33
N LEU A 242 3.42 -16.08 2.01
CA LEU A 242 2.21 -16.29 1.20
C LEU A 242 1.48 -17.58 1.61
N GLU A 243 2.20 -18.66 1.94
CA GLU A 243 1.63 -19.91 2.46
C GLU A 243 0.75 -19.70 3.70
N ARG A 244 0.96 -18.60 4.45
CA ARG A 244 0.25 -18.28 5.68
C ARG A 244 -0.58 -17.00 5.60
N LEU A 245 -0.84 -16.49 4.40
CA LEU A 245 -1.57 -15.23 4.23
C LEU A 245 -2.96 -15.26 4.89
N ASP A 246 -3.70 -16.36 4.80
CA ASP A 246 -5.05 -16.46 5.39
C ASP A 246 -5.02 -16.41 6.93
N GLU A 247 -4.00 -17.02 7.56
CA GLU A 247 -3.77 -16.90 9.02
C GLU A 247 -3.45 -15.44 9.39
N SER A 248 -2.63 -14.78 8.59
CA SER A 248 -2.26 -13.36 8.80
C SER A 248 -3.47 -12.45 8.68
N ILE A 249 -4.34 -12.66 7.69
CA ILE A 249 -5.61 -11.93 7.53
C ILE A 249 -6.52 -12.14 8.74
N ALA A 250 -6.69 -13.39 9.17
CA ALA A 250 -7.52 -13.72 10.33
C ALA A 250 -6.99 -13.05 11.62
N LYS A 251 -5.67 -13.07 11.84
CA LYS A 251 -5.03 -12.40 12.97
C LYS A 251 -5.21 -10.89 12.93
N LYS A 252 -5.07 -10.26 11.76
CA LYS A 252 -5.28 -8.81 11.59
C LYS A 252 -6.73 -8.40 11.89
N LYS A 253 -7.69 -9.14 11.36
CA LYS A 253 -9.12 -8.93 11.67
C LYS A 253 -9.41 -9.13 13.16
N TYR A 254 -8.80 -10.11 13.81
CA TYR A 254 -8.90 -10.31 15.25
C TYR A 254 -8.38 -9.09 16.03
N ILE A 255 -7.15 -8.62 15.71
CA ILE A 255 -6.56 -7.44 16.35
C ILE A 255 -7.46 -6.21 16.19
N GLY A 256 -7.97 -5.96 14.97
CA GLY A 256 -8.84 -4.84 14.69
C GLY A 256 -10.15 -4.88 15.52
N ARG A 257 -10.83 -6.03 15.54
CA ARG A 257 -12.06 -6.21 16.32
C ARG A 257 -11.82 -6.06 17.83
N ARG A 258 -10.72 -6.63 18.33
CA ARG A 258 -10.34 -6.49 19.74
C ARG A 258 -10.12 -5.04 20.13
N TYR A 259 -9.44 -4.25 19.29
CA TYR A 259 -9.27 -2.82 19.54
C TYR A 259 -10.59 -2.05 19.42
N ASN A 260 -11.48 -2.40 18.49
CA ASN A 260 -12.81 -1.80 18.44
C ASN A 260 -13.57 -1.98 19.76
N GLU A 261 -13.48 -3.18 20.36
CA GLU A 261 -14.07 -3.45 21.69
C GLU A 261 -13.40 -2.63 22.80
N LEU A 262 -12.07 -2.64 22.88
CA LEU A 262 -11.30 -2.01 23.94
C LEU A 262 -11.35 -0.47 23.93
N LEU A 263 -11.53 0.13 22.75
CA LEU A 263 -11.45 1.57 22.57
C LEU A 263 -12.81 2.24 22.30
N SER A 264 -13.91 1.47 22.23
CA SER A 264 -15.27 1.97 21.93
C SER A 264 -15.75 3.09 22.85
N ASP A 265 -15.36 3.06 24.11
CA ASP A 265 -15.82 3.99 25.13
C ASP A 265 -14.93 5.25 25.25
N ILE A 266 -13.84 5.33 24.49
CA ILE A 266 -12.97 6.51 24.51
C ILE A 266 -13.63 7.63 23.72
N PRO A 267 -13.95 8.77 24.38
CA PRO A 267 -14.61 9.86 23.70
C PRO A 267 -13.65 10.62 22.78
N ARG A 268 -14.21 11.30 21.77
CA ARG A 268 -13.49 12.21 20.88
C ARG A 268 -12.40 11.58 20.03
N ILE A 269 -12.53 10.29 19.74
CA ILE A 269 -11.72 9.62 18.74
C ILE A 269 -12.63 8.98 17.69
N GLN A 270 -12.16 8.95 16.46
CA GLN A 270 -12.76 8.18 15.38
C GLN A 270 -11.94 6.90 15.20
N LEU A 271 -12.58 5.75 15.36
CA LEU A 271 -12.00 4.44 15.07
C LEU A 271 -12.16 4.11 13.58
N PRO A 272 -11.35 3.19 13.04
CA PRO A 272 -11.50 2.76 11.64
C PRO A 272 -12.83 2.02 11.47
N LEU A 273 -13.47 2.18 10.32
CA LEU A 273 -14.67 1.41 9.99
C LEU A 273 -14.35 -0.09 9.95
N ASP A 274 -15.21 -0.90 10.58
CA ASP A 274 -15.13 -2.37 10.51
C ASP A 274 -15.47 -2.88 9.10
N ARG A 275 -16.45 -2.24 8.46
CA ARG A 275 -16.93 -2.60 7.13
C ARG A 275 -17.59 -1.42 6.42
N THR A 276 -17.74 -1.58 5.12
CA THR A 276 -18.65 -0.85 4.26
C THR A 276 -19.72 -1.84 3.72
N ASP A 277 -20.61 -1.39 2.87
CA ASP A 277 -21.57 -2.27 2.15
C ASP A 277 -20.89 -3.15 1.08
N TYR A 278 -19.65 -2.83 0.72
CA TYR A 278 -18.88 -3.52 -0.33
C TYR A 278 -17.65 -4.28 0.19
N ALA A 279 -17.19 -4.06 1.44
CA ALA A 279 -15.97 -4.71 1.96
C ALA A 279 -15.92 -4.79 3.49
N GLU A 280 -15.13 -5.75 4.00
CA GLU A 280 -14.67 -5.80 5.40
C GLU A 280 -13.24 -5.29 5.50
N ASN A 281 -12.94 -4.55 6.59
CA ASN A 281 -11.61 -4.06 6.87
C ASN A 281 -10.67 -5.21 7.27
N VAL A 282 -9.48 -5.26 6.67
CA VAL A 282 -8.41 -6.20 7.08
C VAL A 282 -7.43 -5.55 8.08
N TYR A 283 -7.61 -4.27 8.39
CA TYR A 283 -6.82 -3.51 9.36
C TYR A 283 -5.31 -3.63 9.13
N TRP A 284 -4.85 -3.27 7.91
CA TRP A 284 -3.39 -3.24 7.67
C TRP A 284 -2.65 -2.48 8.78
N VAL A 285 -3.16 -1.33 9.19
CA VAL A 285 -2.83 -0.64 10.44
C VAL A 285 -4.11 -0.34 11.22
N TYR A 286 -4.01 -0.14 12.52
CA TYR A 286 -5.12 0.32 13.32
C TYR A 286 -5.01 1.84 13.53
N GLY A 287 -5.69 2.58 12.66
CA GLY A 287 -5.69 4.04 12.64
C GLY A 287 -6.68 4.64 13.63
N ILE A 288 -6.35 5.79 14.17
CA ILE A 288 -7.21 6.59 15.06
C ILE A 288 -7.12 8.04 14.61
N VAL A 289 -8.27 8.73 14.56
CA VAL A 289 -8.32 10.16 14.25
C VAL A 289 -8.94 10.91 15.44
N LEU A 290 -8.24 11.89 15.94
CA LEU A 290 -8.72 12.75 17.03
C LEU A 290 -9.83 13.70 16.55
N ASP A 291 -10.81 13.95 17.39
CA ASP A 291 -11.81 15.02 17.16
C ASP A 291 -11.12 16.40 17.22
N ASN A 292 -11.56 17.32 16.37
CA ASN A 292 -11.03 18.69 16.33
C ASN A 292 -11.20 19.48 17.65
N LYS A 293 -12.03 18.99 18.58
CA LYS A 293 -12.22 19.56 19.92
C LYS A 293 -11.22 19.03 20.95
N MET A 294 -10.32 18.11 20.56
CA MET A 294 -9.21 17.69 21.44
C MET A 294 -8.26 18.88 21.64
N GLN A 295 -7.70 18.98 22.85
CA GLN A 295 -6.76 20.05 23.21
C GLN A 295 -5.33 19.82 22.67
N PHE A 296 -5.12 18.75 21.96
CA PHE A 296 -3.84 18.35 21.39
C PHE A 296 -4.06 17.60 20.06
N ASP A 297 -3.03 17.56 19.24
CA ASP A 297 -2.99 16.88 17.95
C ASP A 297 -2.39 15.47 18.02
N ALA A 298 -2.31 14.80 16.87
CA ALA A 298 -1.74 13.45 16.77
C ALA A 298 -0.27 13.40 17.22
N GLU A 299 0.51 14.46 16.98
CA GLU A 299 1.93 14.49 17.37
C GLU A 299 2.08 14.45 18.89
N GLU A 300 1.28 15.24 19.61
CA GLU A 300 1.28 15.22 21.08
C GLU A 300 0.71 13.90 21.62
N ALA A 301 -0.34 13.34 21.01
CA ALA A 301 -0.87 12.01 21.38
C ALA A 301 0.23 10.94 21.29
N MET A 302 0.95 10.91 20.19
CA MET A 302 2.07 9.96 19.98
C MET A 302 3.21 10.17 21.00
N ARG A 303 3.53 11.43 21.36
CA ARG A 303 4.53 11.73 22.41
C ARG A 303 4.09 11.21 23.78
N ARG A 304 2.81 11.33 24.13
CA ARG A 304 2.25 10.80 25.39
C ARG A 304 2.27 9.27 25.43
N LEU A 305 1.94 8.61 24.30
CA LEU A 305 2.03 7.16 24.16
C LEU A 305 3.47 6.65 24.28
N ALA A 306 4.42 7.34 23.64
CA ALA A 306 5.84 7.00 23.72
C ALA A 306 6.39 7.03 25.16
N ARG A 307 5.91 7.96 26.00
CA ARG A 307 6.26 8.01 27.45
C ARG A 307 5.71 6.81 28.26
N ARG A 308 4.81 6.04 27.65
CA ARG A 308 4.21 4.80 28.20
C ARG A 308 4.74 3.53 27.53
N ASP A 309 5.85 3.66 26.82
CA ASP A 309 6.46 2.57 26.07
C ASP A 309 5.55 2.00 24.94
N ILE A 310 4.68 2.80 24.35
CA ILE A 310 3.83 2.43 23.22
C ILE A 310 4.35 3.12 21.95
N GLY A 311 4.74 2.31 20.97
CA GLY A 311 5.10 2.78 19.63
C GLY A 311 3.87 3.24 18.85
N SER A 312 4.02 4.28 18.03
CA SER A 312 2.96 4.79 17.13
C SER A 312 3.59 5.43 15.90
N ARG A 313 2.78 5.72 14.89
CA ARG A 313 3.22 6.44 13.68
C ARG A 313 2.14 7.42 13.25
N PRO A 314 2.52 8.59 12.68
CA PRO A 314 1.57 9.52 12.10
C PRO A 314 0.91 8.92 10.86
N PHE A 315 -0.24 9.45 10.51
CA PHE A 315 -0.86 9.23 9.22
C PHE A 315 -0.03 9.86 8.09
N PHE A 316 -0.36 9.53 6.83
CA PHE A 316 0.29 10.13 5.68
C PHE A 316 0.10 11.65 5.67
N TRP A 317 1.14 12.36 5.26
CA TRP A 317 1.04 13.79 5.00
C TRP A 317 0.54 14.01 3.57
N PRO A 318 -0.46 14.90 3.34
CA PRO A 318 -1.05 15.07 2.02
C PRO A 318 -0.04 15.45 0.94
N MET A 319 -0.18 14.89 -0.25
CA MET A 319 0.78 15.13 -1.33
C MET A 319 0.83 16.58 -1.77
N HIS A 320 -0.32 17.28 -1.80
CA HIS A 320 -0.37 18.71 -2.16
C HIS A 320 0.32 19.63 -1.15
N GLU A 321 0.59 19.16 0.05
CA GLU A 321 1.35 19.90 1.06
C GLU A 321 2.84 19.54 1.12
N GLN A 322 3.29 18.51 0.41
CA GLN A 322 4.68 18.06 0.45
C GLN A 322 5.64 19.16 -0.07
N PRO A 323 6.65 19.55 0.72
CA PRO A 323 7.56 20.63 0.32
C PRO A 323 8.27 20.39 -1.01
N VAL A 324 8.57 19.13 -1.33
CA VAL A 324 9.24 18.76 -2.59
C VAL A 324 8.38 19.08 -3.80
N PHE A 325 7.08 18.77 -3.76
CA PHE A 325 6.17 19.05 -4.87
C PHE A 325 5.82 20.52 -4.99
N LYS A 326 5.70 21.24 -3.88
CA LYS A 326 5.56 22.71 -3.89
C LYS A 326 6.78 23.40 -4.53
N LYS A 327 8.00 22.93 -4.26
CA LYS A 327 9.23 23.43 -4.90
C LYS A 327 9.25 23.16 -6.40
N MET A 328 8.59 22.12 -6.88
CA MET A 328 8.41 21.81 -8.31
C MET A 328 7.30 22.61 -8.97
N GLY A 329 6.57 23.46 -8.21
CA GLY A 329 5.45 24.24 -8.73
C GLY A 329 4.15 23.44 -8.87
N LEU A 330 4.08 22.23 -8.29
CA LEU A 330 2.89 21.38 -8.31
C LEU A 330 1.91 21.76 -7.20
N PHE A 331 0.61 21.52 -7.43
CA PHE A 331 -0.49 21.66 -6.47
C PHE A 331 -0.69 23.08 -5.93
N ASN A 332 -0.34 24.11 -6.69
CA ASN A 332 -0.55 25.49 -6.29
C ASN A 332 -2.04 25.80 -6.16
N GLY A 333 -2.48 26.19 -4.95
CA GLY A 333 -3.87 26.51 -4.66
C GLY A 333 -4.79 25.31 -4.42
N GLU A 334 -4.27 24.08 -4.46
CA GLU A 334 -5.05 22.89 -4.08
C GLU A 334 -5.31 22.88 -2.57
N SER A 335 -6.51 22.48 -2.18
CA SER A 335 -6.95 22.28 -0.79
C SER A 335 -7.77 21.00 -0.72
N CYS A 336 -7.41 20.16 0.26
CA CYS A 336 -8.05 18.88 0.52
C CYS A 336 -8.29 18.75 2.03
N PRO A 337 -9.34 19.43 2.54
CA PRO A 337 -9.54 19.65 3.99
C PRO A 337 -9.69 18.35 4.79
N VAL A 338 -10.22 17.28 4.20
CA VAL A 338 -10.30 15.98 4.89
C VAL A 338 -8.92 15.37 5.06
N ALA A 339 -8.13 15.29 3.99
CA ALA A 339 -6.76 14.77 4.04
C ALA A 339 -5.86 15.59 4.97
N GLU A 340 -6.01 16.92 4.96
CA GLU A 340 -5.30 17.84 5.86
C GLU A 340 -5.66 17.58 7.33
N ARG A 341 -6.93 17.34 7.64
CA ARG A 341 -7.38 16.93 8.98
C ARG A 341 -6.83 15.59 9.38
N LEU A 342 -6.92 14.59 8.49
CA LEU A 342 -6.40 13.25 8.75
C LEU A 342 -4.90 13.27 9.07
N ALA A 343 -4.12 14.05 8.36
CA ALA A 343 -2.67 14.16 8.60
C ALA A 343 -2.32 14.79 9.97
N ARG A 344 -3.13 15.74 10.46
CA ARG A 344 -2.87 16.47 11.71
C ARG A 344 -3.45 15.77 12.93
N GLN A 345 -4.56 15.04 12.74
CA GLN A 345 -5.30 14.41 13.83
C GLN A 345 -5.18 12.87 13.82
N GLY A 346 -4.63 12.29 12.75
CA GLY A 346 -4.53 10.86 12.56
C GLY A 346 -3.18 10.27 12.94
N PHE A 347 -3.22 9.12 13.59
CA PHE A 347 -2.04 8.28 13.87
C PHE A 347 -2.47 6.83 14.00
N TYR A 348 -1.53 5.89 13.95
CA TYR A 348 -1.85 4.49 14.18
C TYR A 348 -1.02 3.89 15.31
N ILE A 349 -1.67 2.96 16.04
CA ILE A 349 -1.17 2.27 17.22
C ILE A 349 -0.64 0.86 16.85
N PRO A 350 0.04 0.17 17.77
CA PRO A 350 0.58 -1.17 17.53
C PRO A 350 -0.49 -2.14 17.00
N SER A 351 -0.21 -2.73 15.85
CA SER A 351 -1.12 -3.71 15.22
C SER A 351 -0.37 -4.75 14.37
N GLY A 352 0.93 -4.98 14.65
CA GLY A 352 1.72 -6.02 13.98
C GLY A 352 1.23 -7.43 14.26
N LEU A 353 1.56 -8.37 13.39
CA LEU A 353 1.11 -9.77 13.51
C LEU A 353 1.65 -10.50 14.75
N ALA A 354 2.80 -10.07 15.29
CA ALA A 354 3.38 -10.63 16.50
C ALA A 354 2.73 -10.12 17.79
N LEU A 355 1.79 -9.15 17.72
CA LEU A 355 1.16 -8.53 18.88
C LEU A 355 0.36 -9.54 19.71
N THR A 356 0.56 -9.54 21.04
CA THR A 356 -0.16 -10.39 21.99
C THR A 356 -1.38 -9.69 22.60
N ASP A 357 -2.26 -10.46 23.23
CA ASP A 357 -3.46 -9.92 23.90
C ASP A 357 -3.08 -8.99 25.07
N GLU A 358 -2.07 -9.37 25.85
CA GLU A 358 -1.56 -8.53 26.96
C GLU A 358 -0.97 -7.20 26.45
N GLN A 359 -0.34 -7.23 25.28
CA GLN A 359 0.15 -6.00 24.67
C GLN A 359 -0.99 -5.13 24.16
N MET A 360 -2.06 -5.70 23.62
CA MET A 360 -3.26 -4.97 23.21
C MET A 360 -3.96 -4.31 24.40
N ASP A 361 -4.11 -5.04 25.51
CA ASP A 361 -4.70 -4.49 26.72
C ASP A 361 -3.86 -3.33 27.27
N LYS A 362 -2.53 -3.47 27.33
CA LYS A 362 -1.61 -2.39 27.71
C LYS A 362 -1.74 -1.15 26.80
N VAL A 363 -1.85 -1.36 25.48
CA VAL A 363 -2.05 -0.25 24.54
C VAL A 363 -3.38 0.45 24.78
N ALA A 364 -4.46 -0.31 25.05
CA ALA A 364 -5.77 0.25 25.33
C ALA A 364 -5.80 1.05 26.63
N GLU A 365 -5.18 0.56 27.71
CA GLU A 365 -5.02 1.30 28.96
C GLU A 365 -4.27 2.62 28.73
N ALA A 366 -3.14 2.57 27.99
CA ALA A 366 -2.38 3.77 27.67
C ALA A 366 -3.19 4.78 26.84
N MET A 367 -4.03 4.29 25.91
CA MET A 367 -4.94 5.14 25.11
C MET A 367 -5.99 5.82 26.00
N GLN A 368 -6.63 5.09 26.93
CA GLN A 368 -7.59 5.65 27.87
C GLN A 368 -6.98 6.78 28.71
N GLU A 369 -5.78 6.56 29.26
CA GLU A 369 -5.06 7.58 30.04
C GLU A 369 -4.64 8.80 29.22
N VAL A 370 -4.26 8.62 27.96
CA VAL A 370 -3.80 9.72 27.10
C VAL A 370 -4.98 10.55 26.62
N MET A 371 -6.15 9.94 26.42
CA MET A 371 -7.36 10.61 25.89
C MET A 371 -8.25 11.21 26.99
N SER A 372 -8.02 10.86 28.27
CA SER A 372 -8.66 11.49 29.42
C SER A 372 -8.12 12.89 29.68
#